data_57dc8fc0c0dcedbed6196f71ff2a751d
#
_entry.id   57dc8fc0c0dcedbed6196f71ff2a751d
#
_cell.length_a   1.000
_cell.length_b   1.000
_cell.length_c   1.000
_cell.angle_alpha   90.00
_cell.angle_beta   90.00
_cell.angle_gamma   90.00
#
_symmetry.space_group_name_H-M   'P 1'
#
loop_
_entity.id
_entity.type
_entity.pdbx_description
1 polymer ?
#
loop_
_entity_poly.entity_id
_entity_poly.type
_entity_poly.pdbx_seq_one_letter_code
_entity_poly.pdbx_strand_id
1 'polypeptide(L)'
;RGVLDCAVFPLTGYPSTNVDDWKRIFTTIKEYGMNHVRFHSWCPPEAAFEAGDEVGMYLQAELPMWIKDVGKYPYRRDFFEKEMYAILDAYGNHPSFILMCNGNENEGDFAVLEDLVKKAQKYDNRRLYSASTARTHTPSDQYYVSHVTSKGWITVYEGKPSTDWDRCKESDIDVPVIAHETGQRCMYPNFEEIKKYTGVVEARNFEVFRERLAKNGMLHQANDFFRATGAHTVLQYKEVNESLLRTRNSGGFQLLGLADFPGQGSAF
;
A
#
# COMPACT_ATOMS: atom_id res chain seq x y z
N ARG A 1 11.17 2.72 -1.53
CA ARG A 1 10.81 1.44 -0.90
C ARG A 1 9.70 1.71 0.09
N GLY A 2 8.51 1.20 -0.16
CA GLY A 2 7.32 1.57 0.58
C GLY A 2 6.50 0.38 1.08
N VAL A 3 5.54 0.72 1.93
CA VAL A 3 4.55 -0.18 2.50
C VAL A 3 3.17 0.49 2.48
N LEU A 4 2.11 -0.33 2.43
CA LEU A 4 0.74 0.16 2.50
C LEU A 4 0.24 0.20 3.96
N ASP A 5 -0.49 1.26 4.28
CA ASP A 5 -1.36 1.33 5.45
C ASP A 5 -2.83 1.29 4.99
N CYS A 6 -3.54 0.25 5.41
CA CYS A 6 -4.94 0.01 5.05
C CYS A 6 -5.92 0.48 6.14
N ALA A 7 -5.54 1.44 6.97
CA ALA A 7 -6.36 1.98 8.07
C ALA A 7 -6.80 0.92 9.10
N VAL A 8 -5.91 -0.02 9.44
CA VAL A 8 -6.20 -1.10 10.38
C VAL A 8 -5.67 -0.75 11.76
N PHE A 9 -6.57 -0.48 12.69
CA PHE A 9 -6.27 -0.10 14.08
C PHE A 9 -6.97 -1.04 15.05
N PRO A 10 -6.42 -2.23 15.33
CA PRO A 10 -7.14 -3.29 16.07
C PRO A 10 -7.54 -2.93 17.48
N LEU A 11 -6.78 -2.07 18.16
CA LEU A 11 -7.05 -1.67 19.53
C LEU A 11 -8.19 -0.66 19.64
N THR A 12 -8.28 0.29 18.71
CA THR A 12 -9.16 1.47 18.82
C THR A 12 -10.26 1.51 17.77
N GLY A 13 -10.04 0.90 16.59
CA GLY A 13 -10.90 1.01 15.43
C GLY A 13 -10.74 2.30 14.63
N TYR A 14 -9.82 3.19 15.01
CA TYR A 14 -9.53 4.45 14.33
C TYR A 14 -8.06 4.83 14.46
N PRO A 15 -7.53 5.70 13.57
CA PRO A 15 -6.13 6.13 13.61
C PRO A 15 -5.84 6.99 14.83
N SER A 16 -4.62 6.87 15.36
CA SER A 16 -4.16 7.75 16.44
C SER A 16 -4.02 9.19 15.96
N THR A 17 -4.43 10.13 16.79
CA THR A 17 -4.15 11.58 16.64
C THR A 17 -2.92 12.03 17.42
N ASN A 18 -2.15 11.09 17.97
CA ASN A 18 -0.92 11.36 18.71
C ASN A 18 0.30 11.18 17.78
N VAL A 19 1.13 12.20 17.69
CA VAL A 19 2.34 12.22 16.86
C VAL A 19 3.33 11.12 17.28
N ASP A 20 3.49 10.85 18.58
CA ASP A 20 4.43 9.85 19.06
C ASP A 20 4.07 8.41 18.63
N ASP A 21 2.78 8.12 18.50
CA ASP A 21 2.34 6.83 17.97
C ASP A 21 2.77 6.65 16.49
N TRP A 22 2.62 7.70 15.70
CA TRP A 22 3.05 7.68 14.30
C TRP A 22 4.58 7.67 14.16
N LYS A 23 5.30 8.40 15.03
CA LYS A 23 6.78 8.31 15.08
C LYS A 23 7.25 6.88 15.35
N ARG A 24 6.62 6.20 16.31
CA ARG A 24 6.93 4.79 16.60
C ARG A 24 6.69 3.91 15.38
N ILE A 25 5.54 4.06 14.70
CA ILE A 25 5.22 3.31 13.49
C ILE A 25 6.26 3.57 12.40
N PHE A 26 6.54 4.83 12.08
CA PHE A 26 7.46 5.20 11.00
C PHE A 26 8.91 4.84 11.30
N THR A 27 9.34 4.93 12.56
CA THR A 27 10.67 4.48 12.97
C THR A 27 10.80 2.98 12.77
N THR A 28 9.80 2.19 13.16
CA THR A 28 9.78 0.74 12.91
C THR A 28 9.86 0.44 11.40
N ILE A 29 9.06 1.13 10.59
CA ILE A 29 9.11 0.98 9.12
C ILE A 29 10.51 1.26 8.57
N LYS A 30 11.19 2.30 9.08
CA LYS A 30 12.56 2.63 8.66
C LYS A 30 13.59 1.59 9.09
N GLU A 31 13.43 0.97 10.26
CA GLU A 31 14.28 -0.13 10.73
C GLU A 31 14.22 -1.34 9.78
N TYR A 32 13.08 -1.56 9.11
CA TYR A 32 12.95 -2.53 8.02
C TYR A 32 13.47 -2.03 6.67
N GLY A 33 14.09 -0.87 6.61
CA GLY A 33 14.70 -0.33 5.40
C GLY A 33 13.73 0.37 4.44
N MET A 34 12.50 0.62 4.87
CA MET A 34 11.50 1.36 4.09
C MET A 34 11.62 2.86 4.35
N ASN A 35 11.16 3.67 3.40
CA ASN A 35 11.20 5.13 3.51
C ASN A 35 9.93 5.81 2.98
N HIS A 36 8.88 5.02 2.71
CA HIS A 36 7.64 5.50 2.12
C HIS A 36 6.44 4.74 2.66
N VAL A 37 5.35 5.46 2.94
CA VAL A 37 4.06 4.89 3.32
C VAL A 37 2.99 5.39 2.35
N ARG A 38 2.24 4.46 1.78
CA ARG A 38 1.03 4.72 1.03
C ARG A 38 -0.19 4.46 1.91
N PHE A 39 -1.03 5.46 2.06
CA PHE A 39 -2.32 5.33 2.75
C PHE A 39 -3.38 4.91 1.74
N HIS A 40 -3.72 3.63 1.76
CA HIS A 40 -4.57 2.97 0.77
C HIS A 40 -6.02 3.45 0.86
N SER A 41 -6.46 4.25 -0.10
CA SER A 41 -7.82 4.81 -0.19
C SER A 41 -8.23 5.67 1.01
N TRP A 42 -7.29 6.35 1.66
CA TRP A 42 -7.58 7.28 2.74
C TRP A 42 -6.47 8.31 2.94
N CYS A 43 -6.79 9.38 3.67
CA CYS A 43 -5.83 10.38 4.11
C CYS A 43 -5.67 10.28 5.63
N PRO A 44 -4.44 10.15 6.16
CA PRO A 44 -4.22 10.04 7.61
C PRO A 44 -4.43 11.40 8.31
N PRO A 45 -4.56 11.41 9.66
CA PRO A 45 -4.65 12.64 10.43
C PRO A 45 -3.32 13.41 10.40
N GLU A 46 -3.38 14.71 10.75
CA GLU A 46 -2.24 15.63 10.83
C GLU A 46 -1.03 15.05 11.56
N ALA A 47 -1.28 14.34 12.67
CA ALA A 47 -0.23 13.68 13.46
C ALA A 47 0.66 12.73 12.64
N ALA A 48 0.15 12.11 11.58
CA ALA A 48 0.96 11.28 10.70
C ALA A 48 1.88 12.14 9.81
N PHE A 49 1.41 13.28 9.34
CA PHE A 49 2.25 14.20 8.54
C PHE A 49 3.34 14.84 9.39
N GLU A 50 3.02 15.31 10.59
CA GLU A 50 4.01 15.82 11.55
C GLU A 50 5.09 14.78 11.88
N ALA A 51 4.67 13.56 12.20
CA ALA A 51 5.60 12.46 12.44
C ALA A 51 6.45 12.13 11.20
N GLY A 52 5.83 12.17 10.01
CA GLY A 52 6.52 11.97 8.73
C GLY A 52 7.63 13.00 8.50
N ASP A 53 7.36 14.26 8.80
CA ASP A 53 8.33 15.36 8.70
C ASP A 53 9.50 15.15 9.65
N GLU A 54 9.21 14.82 10.93
CA GLU A 54 10.24 14.66 11.96
C GLU A 54 11.11 13.40 11.74
N VAL A 55 10.50 12.29 11.34
CA VAL A 55 11.20 11.01 11.14
C VAL A 55 11.85 10.95 9.75
N GLY A 56 11.40 11.77 8.80
CA GLY A 56 11.83 11.72 7.40
C GLY A 56 11.19 10.54 6.66
N MET A 57 9.88 10.34 6.79
CA MET A 57 9.11 9.35 6.06
C MET A 57 8.36 10.02 4.91
N TYR A 58 8.47 9.50 3.70
CA TYR A 58 7.72 9.98 2.56
C TYR A 58 6.29 9.42 2.56
N LEU A 59 5.30 10.29 2.36
CA LEU A 59 3.89 9.93 2.47
C LEU A 59 3.16 10.10 1.13
N GLN A 60 2.32 9.12 0.83
CA GLN A 60 1.33 9.16 -0.24
C GLN A 60 -0.06 9.09 0.40
N ALA A 61 -0.80 10.19 0.37
CA ALA A 61 -2.21 10.19 0.74
C ALA A 61 -3.09 9.90 -0.48
N GLU A 62 -4.23 9.27 -0.24
CA GLU A 62 -5.22 8.99 -1.28
C GLU A 62 -6.58 9.57 -0.90
N LEU A 63 -7.37 9.92 -1.92
CA LEU A 63 -8.79 10.16 -1.72
C LEU A 63 -9.48 8.88 -1.26
N PRO A 64 -10.57 8.97 -0.50
CA PRO A 64 -11.33 7.81 -0.04
C PRO A 64 -12.12 7.18 -1.20
N MET A 65 -11.38 6.71 -2.21
CA MET A 65 -11.93 6.23 -3.46
C MET A 65 -11.38 4.83 -3.80
N TRP A 66 -12.30 3.88 -3.85
CA TRP A 66 -12.09 2.54 -4.39
C TRP A 66 -13.40 2.08 -5.02
N ILE A 67 -13.69 2.60 -6.23
CA ILE A 67 -14.98 2.44 -6.88
C ILE A 67 -14.83 1.96 -8.32
N LYS A 68 -15.87 1.25 -8.82
CA LYS A 68 -15.90 0.67 -10.16
C LYS A 68 -16.77 1.43 -11.15
N ASP A 69 -17.29 2.58 -10.75
CA ASP A 69 -18.25 3.35 -11.51
C ASP A 69 -17.95 4.87 -11.48
N VAL A 70 -16.66 5.20 -11.61
CA VAL A 70 -16.20 6.60 -11.71
C VAL A 70 -16.96 7.31 -12.82
N GLY A 71 -17.40 8.52 -12.56
CA GLY A 71 -18.18 9.35 -13.51
C GLY A 71 -19.68 9.11 -13.52
N LYS A 72 -20.15 7.98 -12.96
CA LYS A 72 -21.59 7.65 -12.98
C LYS A 72 -22.46 8.64 -12.18
N TYR A 73 -21.95 9.16 -11.07
CA TYR A 73 -22.71 10.03 -10.19
C TYR A 73 -22.01 11.38 -10.01
N PRO A 74 -22.59 12.50 -10.52
CA PRO A 74 -21.96 13.83 -10.44
C PRO A 74 -21.62 14.26 -9.00
N TYR A 75 -22.50 13.99 -8.03
CA TYR A 75 -22.28 14.37 -6.63
C TYR A 75 -21.03 13.75 -6.01
N ARG A 76 -20.61 12.54 -6.47
CA ARG A 76 -19.37 11.93 -6.00
C ARG A 76 -18.14 12.70 -6.52
N ARG A 77 -18.19 13.13 -7.79
CA ARG A 77 -17.11 13.96 -8.37
C ARG A 77 -16.94 15.24 -7.55
N ASP A 78 -18.04 15.94 -7.27
CA ASP A 78 -18.02 17.18 -6.49
C ASP A 78 -17.48 16.95 -5.08
N PHE A 79 -17.82 15.81 -4.46
CA PHE A 79 -17.28 15.42 -3.17
C PHE A 79 -15.77 15.20 -3.24
N PHE A 80 -15.29 14.37 -4.17
CA PHE A 80 -13.87 14.05 -4.28
C PHE A 80 -13.03 15.28 -4.65
N GLU A 81 -13.55 16.18 -5.46
CA GLU A 81 -12.88 17.44 -5.78
C GLU A 81 -12.74 18.34 -4.53
N LYS A 82 -13.78 18.47 -3.74
CA LYS A 82 -13.73 19.21 -2.46
C LYS A 82 -12.78 18.57 -1.47
N GLU A 83 -12.81 17.25 -1.34
CA GLU A 83 -11.92 16.50 -0.45
C GLU A 83 -10.46 16.64 -0.87
N MET A 84 -10.17 16.61 -2.17
CA MET A 84 -8.84 16.85 -2.71
C MET A 84 -8.29 18.22 -2.27
N TYR A 85 -9.07 19.28 -2.44
CA TYR A 85 -8.64 20.62 -2.02
C TYR A 85 -8.49 20.72 -0.51
N ALA A 86 -9.40 20.12 0.26
CA ALA A 86 -9.32 20.12 1.72
C ALA A 86 -8.04 19.43 2.23
N ILE A 87 -7.64 18.30 1.63
CA ILE A 87 -6.39 17.61 1.95
C ILE A 87 -5.18 18.49 1.59
N LEU A 88 -5.18 19.12 0.42
CA LEU A 88 -4.09 19.98 -0.01
C LEU A 88 -3.97 21.25 0.84
N ASP A 89 -5.08 21.84 1.24
CA ASP A 89 -5.10 23.01 2.13
C ASP A 89 -4.61 22.67 3.54
N ALA A 90 -5.08 21.56 4.08
CA ALA A 90 -4.72 21.15 5.44
C ALA A 90 -3.26 20.69 5.54
N TYR A 91 -2.80 19.85 4.60
CA TYR A 91 -1.54 19.11 4.75
C TYR A 91 -0.48 19.47 3.68
N GLY A 92 -0.80 20.37 2.76
CA GLY A 92 0.09 20.72 1.64
C GLY A 92 1.43 21.33 2.05
N ASN A 93 1.60 21.82 3.27
CA ASN A 93 2.85 22.38 3.77
C ASN A 93 3.80 21.36 4.40
N HIS A 94 3.36 20.11 4.58
CA HIS A 94 4.23 19.05 5.11
C HIS A 94 5.21 18.55 4.05
N PRO A 95 6.54 18.66 4.26
CA PRO A 95 7.53 18.17 3.31
C PRO A 95 7.53 16.65 3.13
N SER A 96 6.99 15.90 4.09
CA SER A 96 6.77 14.45 3.98
C SER A 96 5.70 14.09 2.95
N PHE A 97 4.72 14.96 2.68
CA PHE A 97 3.62 14.73 1.75
C PHE A 97 4.07 14.94 0.30
N ILE A 98 4.64 13.90 -0.33
CA ILE A 98 5.26 14.00 -1.66
C ILE A 98 4.43 13.42 -2.79
N LEU A 99 3.50 12.50 -2.51
CA LEU A 99 2.67 11.84 -3.50
C LEU A 99 1.19 11.92 -3.11
N MET A 100 0.32 12.15 -4.09
CA MET A 100 -1.13 12.07 -3.92
C MET A 100 -1.75 11.29 -5.07
N CYS A 101 -2.73 10.44 -4.76
CA CYS A 101 -3.48 9.68 -5.75
C CYS A 101 -4.98 9.78 -5.47
N ASN A 102 -5.79 9.68 -6.54
CA ASN A 102 -7.25 9.71 -6.37
C ASN A 102 -7.83 8.42 -5.79
N GLY A 103 -7.01 7.45 -5.44
CA GLY A 103 -7.45 6.23 -4.75
C GLY A 103 -7.01 4.95 -5.44
N ASN A 104 -7.59 3.82 -4.99
CA ASN A 104 -7.14 2.49 -5.37
C ASN A 104 -8.03 1.82 -6.40
N GLU A 105 -7.42 1.18 -7.40
CA GLU A 105 -8.07 0.27 -8.35
C GLU A 105 -9.41 0.78 -8.92
N ASN A 106 -9.49 2.07 -9.18
CA ASN A 106 -10.70 2.67 -9.71
C ASN A 106 -11.00 2.18 -11.12
N GLU A 107 -12.28 2.00 -11.42
CA GLU A 107 -12.79 1.63 -12.75
C GLU A 107 -13.89 2.62 -13.18
N GLY A 108 -14.11 2.75 -14.49
CA GLY A 108 -15.12 3.65 -15.06
C GLY A 108 -14.52 4.74 -15.94
N ASP A 109 -14.98 5.98 -15.80
CA ASP A 109 -14.53 7.11 -16.63
C ASP A 109 -13.24 7.75 -16.08
N PHE A 110 -12.12 7.35 -16.67
CA PHE A 110 -10.79 7.86 -16.31
C PHE A 110 -10.57 9.35 -16.67
N ALA A 111 -11.37 9.93 -17.58
CA ALA A 111 -11.29 11.36 -17.87
C ALA A 111 -11.69 12.21 -16.64
N VAL A 112 -12.59 11.69 -15.80
CA VAL A 112 -12.95 12.33 -14.53
C VAL A 112 -11.78 12.31 -13.55
N LEU A 113 -11.05 11.19 -13.46
CA LEU A 113 -9.87 11.08 -12.59
C LEU A 113 -8.72 11.96 -13.10
N GLU A 114 -8.52 12.01 -14.42
CA GLU A 114 -7.52 12.87 -15.05
C GLU A 114 -7.81 14.37 -14.81
N ASP A 115 -9.08 14.78 -14.85
CA ASP A 115 -9.48 16.15 -14.55
C ASP A 115 -9.12 16.54 -13.09
N LEU A 116 -9.34 15.62 -12.14
CA LEU A 116 -8.90 15.82 -10.74
C LEU A 116 -7.39 15.98 -10.64
N VAL A 117 -6.60 15.13 -11.34
CA VAL A 117 -5.14 15.25 -11.39
C VAL A 117 -4.70 16.61 -11.92
N LYS A 118 -5.26 17.06 -13.05
CA LYS A 118 -4.95 18.38 -13.64
C LYS A 118 -5.29 19.54 -12.70
N LYS A 119 -6.40 19.44 -12.00
CA LYS A 119 -6.82 20.45 -10.99
C LYS A 119 -5.85 20.47 -9.81
N ALA A 120 -5.48 19.32 -9.28
CA ALA A 120 -4.53 19.20 -8.19
C ALA A 120 -3.16 19.78 -8.57
N GLN A 121 -2.62 19.42 -9.75
CA GLN A 121 -1.35 19.95 -10.27
C GLN A 121 -1.36 21.48 -10.43
N LYS A 122 -2.49 22.04 -10.87
CA LYS A 122 -2.65 23.48 -11.01
C LYS A 122 -2.75 24.18 -9.65
N TYR A 123 -3.37 23.54 -8.68
CA TYR A 123 -3.57 24.09 -7.34
C TYR A 123 -2.29 24.05 -6.50
N ASP A 124 -1.62 22.91 -6.48
CA ASP A 124 -0.37 22.71 -5.74
C ASP A 124 0.61 21.82 -6.52
N ASN A 125 1.66 22.39 -7.03
CA ASN A 125 2.67 21.70 -7.86
C ASN A 125 3.89 21.20 -7.06
N ARG A 126 3.82 21.18 -5.73
CA ARG A 126 4.95 20.79 -4.86
C ARG A 126 5.09 19.27 -4.71
N ARG A 127 4.11 18.51 -5.15
CA ARG A 127 4.09 17.04 -5.10
C ARG A 127 3.69 16.43 -6.43
N LEU A 128 3.80 15.11 -6.53
CA LEU A 128 3.40 14.38 -7.72
C LEU A 128 2.01 13.77 -7.54
N TYR A 129 1.27 13.69 -8.64
CA TYR A 129 -0.13 13.23 -8.68
C TYR A 129 -0.33 12.07 -9.63
N SER A 130 -1.26 11.17 -9.29
CA SER A 130 -1.69 10.05 -10.12
C SER A 130 -3.21 9.85 -10.05
N ALA A 131 -3.79 9.40 -11.15
CA ALA A 131 -5.23 9.23 -11.28
C ALA A 131 -5.79 8.03 -10.51
N SER A 132 -5.04 6.94 -10.45
CA SER A 132 -5.42 5.73 -9.71
C SER A 132 -4.20 4.86 -9.48
N THR A 133 -4.18 4.13 -8.37
CA THR A 133 -3.25 3.02 -8.23
C THR A 133 -3.84 1.80 -8.91
N ALA A 134 -3.00 1.08 -9.68
CA ALA A 134 -3.39 -0.02 -10.57
C ALA A 134 -4.43 0.36 -11.65
N ARG A 135 -4.88 -0.62 -12.41
CA ARG A 135 -5.87 -0.56 -13.50
C ARG A 135 -5.35 0.17 -14.74
N THR A 136 -5.30 1.49 -14.73
CA THR A 136 -4.81 2.28 -15.85
C THR A 136 -4.13 3.56 -15.38
N HIS A 137 -3.33 4.15 -16.23
CA HIS A 137 -2.81 5.50 -16.02
C HIS A 137 -3.39 6.47 -17.06
N THR A 138 -3.34 7.75 -16.74
CA THR A 138 -3.77 8.84 -17.62
C THR A 138 -2.56 9.64 -18.13
N PRO A 139 -2.67 10.36 -19.25
CA PRO A 139 -1.58 11.20 -19.76
C PRO A 139 -1.08 12.27 -18.78
N SER A 140 -1.89 12.62 -17.78
CA SER A 140 -1.53 13.65 -16.78
C SER A 140 -0.86 13.08 -15.53
N ASP A 141 -0.75 11.76 -15.41
CA ASP A 141 -0.07 11.15 -14.27
C ASP A 141 1.43 11.47 -14.27
N GLN A 142 1.97 11.80 -13.13
CA GLN A 142 3.40 12.10 -12.92
C GLN A 142 4.16 10.91 -12.33
N TYR A 143 3.46 9.91 -11.85
CA TYR A 143 3.95 8.59 -11.48
C TYR A 143 2.80 7.59 -11.64
N TYR A 144 3.12 6.31 -11.70
CA TYR A 144 2.11 5.28 -11.81
C TYR A 144 2.38 4.14 -10.82
N VAL A 145 1.39 3.78 -10.04
CA VAL A 145 1.47 2.61 -9.16
C VAL A 145 0.74 1.46 -9.82
N SER A 146 1.48 0.41 -10.19
CA SER A 146 0.91 -0.73 -10.92
C SER A 146 1.69 -2.01 -10.64
N HIS A 147 1.05 -3.15 -10.85
CA HIS A 147 1.71 -4.43 -10.92
C HIS A 147 1.71 -5.05 -12.34
N VAL A 148 1.25 -4.28 -13.32
CA VAL A 148 1.22 -4.71 -14.73
C VAL A 148 1.71 -3.60 -15.65
N THR A 149 2.52 -3.96 -16.63
CA THR A 149 2.85 -3.14 -17.80
C THR A 149 2.34 -3.84 -19.05
N SER A 150 2.45 -3.21 -20.22
CA SER A 150 2.13 -3.88 -21.50
C SER A 150 2.98 -5.13 -21.75
N LYS A 151 4.12 -5.24 -21.09
CA LYS A 151 5.05 -6.38 -21.20
C LYS A 151 4.83 -7.45 -20.12
N GLY A 152 3.81 -7.31 -19.29
CA GLY A 152 3.42 -8.25 -18.26
C GLY A 152 3.48 -7.73 -16.82
N TRP A 153 3.40 -8.63 -15.87
CA TRP A 153 3.40 -8.31 -14.45
C TRP A 153 4.76 -7.84 -13.97
N ILE A 154 4.80 -6.73 -13.24
CA ILE A 154 6.01 -6.21 -12.57
C ILE A 154 6.32 -7.05 -11.34
N THR A 155 5.30 -7.66 -10.74
CA THR A 155 5.44 -8.56 -9.61
C THR A 155 5.41 -10.00 -10.10
N VAL A 156 6.23 -10.85 -9.50
CA VAL A 156 6.37 -12.25 -9.92
C VAL A 156 5.29 -13.10 -9.26
N TYR A 157 4.10 -13.11 -9.82
CA TYR A 157 3.03 -14.01 -9.38
C TYR A 157 3.08 -15.38 -10.05
N GLU A 158 3.47 -15.41 -11.31
CA GLU A 158 3.55 -16.62 -12.11
C GLU A 158 4.96 -16.76 -12.66
N GLY A 159 5.71 -17.66 -12.15
CA GLY A 159 7.03 -17.86 -12.64
C GLY A 159 7.43 -19.31 -12.68
N LYS A 160 8.03 -19.74 -13.77
CA LYS A 160 8.90 -20.91 -13.73
C LYS A 160 10.07 -20.57 -12.81
N PRO A 161 10.58 -21.51 -12.04
CA PRO A 161 11.81 -21.31 -11.26
C PRO A 161 12.89 -20.74 -12.19
N SER A 162 13.47 -19.63 -11.80
CA SER A 162 14.48 -18.92 -12.57
C SER A 162 15.32 -18.07 -11.64
N THR A 163 16.58 -17.92 -11.97
CA THR A 163 17.50 -16.95 -11.35
C THR A 163 17.49 -15.61 -12.08
N ASP A 164 16.83 -15.54 -13.24
CA ASP A 164 16.66 -14.34 -14.02
C ASP A 164 15.18 -13.89 -14.00
N TRP A 165 14.89 -12.96 -13.10
CA TRP A 165 13.58 -12.40 -12.91
C TRP A 165 13.35 -11.07 -13.64
N ASP A 166 14.27 -10.69 -14.50
CA ASP A 166 14.20 -9.44 -15.28
C ASP A 166 13.12 -9.48 -16.36
N ARG A 167 11.98 -10.09 -16.09
CA ARG A 167 10.85 -10.17 -17.03
C ARG A 167 10.29 -8.83 -17.42
N CYS A 168 10.43 -7.86 -16.52
CA CYS A 168 9.91 -6.51 -16.69
C CYS A 168 11.08 -5.52 -16.69
N LYS A 169 12.12 -5.79 -17.44
CA LYS A 169 13.32 -4.94 -17.56
C LYS A 169 13.00 -3.52 -17.98
N GLU A 170 11.87 -3.32 -18.66
CA GLU A 170 11.46 -2.02 -19.15
C GLU A 170 9.96 -1.82 -18.96
N SER A 171 9.59 -0.72 -18.34
CA SER A 171 8.23 -0.19 -18.43
C SER A 171 8.05 0.55 -19.74
N ASP A 172 6.90 0.41 -20.36
CA ASP A 172 6.48 1.18 -21.54
C ASP A 172 5.77 2.50 -21.18
N ILE A 173 5.73 2.82 -19.90
CA ILE A 173 5.12 4.02 -19.34
C ILE A 173 6.21 5.07 -19.16
N ASP A 174 5.96 6.28 -19.65
CA ASP A 174 6.93 7.39 -19.65
C ASP A 174 7.17 8.04 -18.28
N VAL A 175 6.45 7.62 -17.26
CA VAL A 175 6.61 8.08 -15.88
C VAL A 175 7.16 6.96 -14.98
N PRO A 176 7.78 7.30 -13.82
CA PRO A 176 8.24 6.29 -12.88
C PRO A 176 7.10 5.36 -12.46
N VAL A 177 7.34 4.05 -12.54
CA VAL A 177 6.38 3.03 -12.11
C VAL A 177 6.77 2.49 -10.76
N ILE A 178 5.86 2.57 -9.80
CA ILE A 178 6.00 1.97 -8.48
C ILE A 178 5.21 0.66 -8.48
N ALA A 179 5.85 -0.43 -8.09
CA ALA A 179 5.16 -1.72 -8.04
C ALA A 179 4.11 -1.71 -6.93
N HIS A 180 2.87 -2.03 -7.33
CA HIS A 180 1.68 -2.01 -6.50
C HIS A 180 1.55 -3.30 -5.70
N GLU A 181 1.28 -3.19 -4.40
CA GLU A 181 0.91 -4.30 -3.51
C GLU A 181 1.82 -5.53 -3.65
N THR A 182 3.13 -5.30 -3.65
CA THR A 182 4.09 -6.40 -3.76
C THR A 182 4.10 -7.25 -2.49
N GLY A 183 4.56 -8.49 -2.62
CA GLY A 183 4.73 -9.36 -1.47
C GLY A 183 3.45 -9.98 -0.93
N GLN A 184 2.43 -10.18 -1.76
CA GLN A 184 1.20 -10.89 -1.37
C GLN A 184 1.45 -12.40 -1.14
N ARG A 185 2.43 -12.70 -0.29
CA ARG A 185 2.89 -14.05 0.05
C ARG A 185 2.87 -14.20 1.56
N CYS A 186 1.67 -14.36 2.11
CA CYS A 186 1.49 -14.50 3.55
C CYS A 186 2.19 -15.75 4.07
N MET A 187 2.90 -15.62 5.17
CA MET A 187 3.35 -16.76 5.93
C MET A 187 2.21 -17.36 6.76
N TYR A 188 2.39 -18.59 7.22
CA TYR A 188 1.44 -19.24 8.09
C TYR A 188 1.27 -18.44 9.40
N PRO A 189 0.05 -18.27 9.94
CA PRO A 189 -0.17 -17.42 11.10
C PRO A 189 0.65 -17.83 12.33
N ASN A 190 1.23 -16.83 13.00
CA ASN A 190 1.74 -17.00 14.36
C ASN A 190 0.58 -16.85 15.35
N PHE A 191 0.11 -17.93 15.92
CA PHE A 191 -1.04 -17.89 16.85
C PHE A 191 -0.75 -17.15 18.17
N GLU A 192 0.51 -16.88 18.49
CA GLU A 192 0.87 -16.03 19.63
C GLU A 192 0.43 -14.57 19.44
N GLU A 193 0.23 -14.15 18.19
CA GLU A 193 -0.26 -12.80 17.87
C GLU A 193 -1.71 -12.57 18.32
N ILE A 194 -2.53 -13.63 18.45
CA ILE A 194 -3.93 -13.53 18.86
C ILE A 194 -4.08 -12.76 20.18
N LYS A 195 -3.19 -12.98 21.12
CA LYS A 195 -3.22 -12.31 22.44
C LYS A 195 -2.98 -10.79 22.38
N LYS A 196 -2.47 -10.25 21.26
CA LYS A 196 -2.27 -8.81 21.06
C LYS A 196 -3.57 -8.09 20.66
N TYR A 197 -4.57 -8.84 20.20
CA TYR A 197 -5.86 -8.30 19.78
C TYR A 197 -6.76 -8.11 21.02
N THR A 198 -6.47 -7.08 21.79
CA THR A 198 -7.17 -6.78 23.06
C THR A 198 -8.19 -5.65 22.94
N GLY A 199 -8.37 -5.12 21.72
CA GLY A 199 -9.25 -3.99 21.46
C GLY A 199 -10.53 -4.36 20.72
N VAL A 200 -10.93 -3.51 19.78
CA VAL A 200 -12.23 -3.62 19.09
C VAL A 200 -12.24 -4.61 17.91
N VAL A 201 -11.06 -5.00 17.41
CA VAL A 201 -10.95 -5.98 16.31
C VAL A 201 -10.44 -7.31 16.87
N GLU A 202 -11.14 -8.40 16.54
CA GLU A 202 -10.75 -9.76 16.89
C GLU A 202 -9.81 -10.37 15.83
N ALA A 203 -8.88 -11.22 16.26
CA ALA A 203 -8.00 -11.98 15.38
C ALA A 203 -8.71 -13.18 14.73
N ARG A 204 -9.90 -12.99 14.18
CA ARG A 204 -10.81 -14.08 13.76
C ARG A 204 -10.20 -14.98 12.70
N ASN A 205 -9.44 -14.44 11.74
CA ASN A 205 -8.71 -15.22 10.76
C ASN A 205 -7.70 -16.19 11.43
N PHE A 206 -6.92 -15.73 12.40
CA PHE A 206 -5.95 -16.57 13.13
C PHE A 206 -6.65 -17.65 13.94
N GLU A 207 -7.76 -17.33 14.59
CA GLU A 207 -8.56 -18.30 15.36
C GLU A 207 -9.09 -19.40 14.45
N VAL A 208 -9.64 -19.06 13.29
CA VAL A 208 -10.13 -20.04 12.30
C VAL A 208 -9.01 -20.96 11.81
N PHE A 209 -7.83 -20.40 11.52
CA PHE A 209 -6.68 -21.23 11.14
C PHE A 209 -6.24 -22.16 12.26
N ARG A 210 -6.18 -21.68 13.50
CA ARG A 210 -5.84 -22.48 14.68
C ARG A 210 -6.84 -23.62 14.90
N GLU A 211 -8.15 -23.34 14.82
CA GLU A 211 -9.21 -24.33 14.95
C GLU A 211 -9.10 -25.43 13.87
N ARG A 212 -8.87 -25.04 12.61
CA ARG A 212 -8.70 -25.98 11.50
C ARG A 212 -7.45 -26.85 11.68
N LEU A 213 -6.35 -26.27 12.12
CA LEU A 213 -5.13 -27.01 12.38
C LEU A 213 -5.31 -28.02 13.53
N ALA A 214 -5.99 -27.60 14.61
CA ALA A 214 -6.32 -28.48 15.74
C ALA A 214 -7.21 -29.65 15.30
N LYS A 215 -8.24 -29.37 14.48
CA LYS A 215 -9.14 -30.40 13.94
C LYS A 215 -8.41 -31.46 13.11
N ASN A 216 -7.34 -31.07 12.45
CA ASN A 216 -6.48 -31.98 11.67
C ASN A 216 -5.39 -32.65 12.49
N GLY A 217 -5.38 -32.48 13.83
CA GLY A 217 -4.38 -33.09 14.72
C GLY A 217 -2.98 -32.50 14.60
N MET A 218 -2.80 -31.35 13.94
CA MET A 218 -1.50 -30.79 13.56
C MET A 218 -1.12 -29.52 14.35
N LEU A 219 -1.88 -29.16 15.39
CA LEU A 219 -1.63 -27.92 16.12
C LEU A 219 -0.20 -27.84 16.72
N HIS A 220 0.39 -28.97 17.09
CA HIS A 220 1.75 -29.05 17.59
C HIS A 220 2.82 -28.66 16.56
N GLN A 221 2.49 -28.64 15.26
CA GLN A 221 3.38 -28.23 14.16
C GLN A 221 3.19 -26.76 13.74
N ALA A 222 2.33 -26.00 14.42
CA ALA A 222 2.01 -24.62 14.02
C ALA A 222 3.26 -23.74 13.87
N ASN A 223 4.21 -23.84 14.80
CA ASN A 223 5.44 -23.08 14.76
C ASN A 223 6.39 -23.52 13.62
N ASP A 224 6.38 -24.79 13.25
CA ASP A 224 7.16 -25.27 12.10
C ASP A 224 6.61 -24.73 10.79
N PHE A 225 5.28 -24.70 10.63
CA PHE A 225 4.62 -24.09 9.48
C PHE A 225 4.92 -22.58 9.40
N PHE A 226 4.81 -21.86 10.52
CA PHE A 226 5.12 -20.46 10.58
C PHE A 226 6.57 -20.18 10.13
N ARG A 227 7.55 -20.91 10.70
CA ARG A 227 8.97 -20.71 10.37
C ARG A 227 9.31 -21.11 8.94
N ALA A 228 8.78 -22.24 8.46
CA ALA A 228 9.07 -22.71 7.10
C ALA A 228 8.48 -21.76 6.04
N THR A 229 7.24 -21.33 6.22
CA THR A 229 6.61 -20.38 5.29
C THR A 229 7.24 -19.00 5.36
N GLY A 230 7.61 -18.52 6.56
CA GLY A 230 8.36 -17.27 6.72
C GLY A 230 9.70 -17.27 6.00
N ALA A 231 10.49 -18.35 6.15
CA ALA A 231 11.76 -18.50 5.43
C ALA A 231 11.55 -18.51 3.91
N HIS A 232 10.49 -19.16 3.42
CA HIS A 232 10.14 -19.13 2.00
C HIS A 232 9.72 -17.72 1.52
N THR A 233 8.93 -17.01 2.32
CA THR A 233 8.48 -15.63 2.03
C THR A 233 9.67 -14.66 1.89
N VAL A 234 10.70 -14.80 2.74
CA VAL A 234 11.95 -14.01 2.63
C VAL A 234 12.62 -14.20 1.27
N LEU A 235 12.70 -15.43 0.77
CA LEU A 235 13.29 -15.71 -0.54
C LEU A 235 12.45 -15.10 -1.68
N GLN A 236 11.12 -15.16 -1.57
CA GLN A 236 10.21 -14.58 -2.54
C GLN A 236 10.31 -13.04 -2.56
N TYR A 237 10.36 -12.40 -1.39
CA TYR A 237 10.53 -10.95 -1.29
C TYR A 237 11.86 -10.48 -1.86
N LYS A 238 12.94 -11.19 -1.52
CA LYS A 238 14.26 -10.92 -2.08
C LYS A 238 14.20 -10.91 -3.61
N GLU A 239 13.66 -11.95 -4.20
CA GLU A 239 13.60 -12.13 -5.65
C GLU A 239 12.76 -11.02 -6.33
N VAL A 240 11.56 -10.74 -5.80
CA VAL A 240 10.67 -9.70 -6.35
C VAL A 240 11.30 -8.32 -6.22
N ASN A 241 11.82 -7.97 -5.04
CA ASN A 241 12.36 -6.63 -4.80
C ASN A 241 13.65 -6.40 -5.60
N GLU A 242 14.52 -7.39 -5.71
CA GLU A 242 15.73 -7.29 -6.54
C GLU A 242 15.39 -7.15 -8.04
N SER A 243 14.38 -7.88 -8.52
CA SER A 243 13.89 -7.74 -9.89
C SER A 243 13.37 -6.32 -10.16
N LEU A 244 12.57 -5.76 -9.24
CA LEU A 244 12.06 -4.39 -9.36
C LEU A 244 13.19 -3.35 -9.34
N LEU A 245 14.18 -3.53 -8.47
CA LEU A 245 15.33 -2.62 -8.41
C LEU A 245 16.23 -2.67 -9.65
N ARG A 246 16.21 -3.77 -10.40
CA ARG A 246 16.91 -3.92 -11.70
C ARG A 246 16.08 -3.41 -12.88
N THR A 247 14.77 -3.21 -12.71
CA THR A 247 13.87 -2.81 -13.79
C THR A 247 14.07 -1.34 -14.15
N ARG A 248 14.31 -1.08 -15.42
CA ARG A 248 14.40 0.29 -15.94
C ARG A 248 13.07 1.03 -15.74
N ASN A 249 13.11 2.30 -15.38
CA ASN A 249 11.97 3.16 -15.04
C ASN A 249 11.18 2.71 -13.80
N SER A 250 11.67 1.73 -13.04
CA SER A 250 11.08 1.41 -11.76
C SER A 250 11.36 2.53 -10.75
N GLY A 251 10.29 3.14 -10.22
CA GLY A 251 10.35 4.11 -9.13
C GLY A 251 10.47 3.46 -7.76
N GLY A 252 10.25 2.15 -7.68
CA GLY A 252 10.30 1.40 -6.42
C GLY A 252 9.15 0.41 -6.27
N PHE A 253 8.80 0.12 -5.02
CA PHE A 253 7.73 -0.81 -4.68
C PHE A 253 7.01 -0.38 -3.40
N GLN A 254 5.79 -0.88 -3.25
CA GLN A 254 4.94 -0.72 -2.07
C GLN A 254 4.49 -2.13 -1.63
N LEU A 255 5.01 -2.59 -0.49
CA LEU A 255 4.62 -3.89 0.06
C LEU A 255 3.20 -3.86 0.60
N LEU A 256 2.43 -4.89 0.35
CA LEU A 256 1.11 -5.08 0.93
C LEU A 256 1.31 -5.75 2.28
N GLY A 257 1.01 -5.13 3.22
CA GLY A 257 0.37 -4.32 4.12
C GLY A 257 1.28 -4.10 5.31
N LEU A 258 1.10 -3.00 6.04
CA LEU A 258 1.84 -2.71 7.27
C LEU A 258 1.40 -3.60 8.44
N ALA A 259 0.13 -3.96 8.49
CA ALA A 259 -0.46 -4.75 9.56
C ALA A 259 -1.44 -5.78 9.02
N ASP A 260 -1.54 -6.91 9.73
CA ASP A 260 -2.57 -7.91 9.48
C ASP A 260 -3.97 -7.38 9.83
N PHE A 261 -4.96 -7.84 9.08
CA PHE A 261 -6.36 -7.60 9.38
C PHE A 261 -7.21 -8.82 9.02
N PRO A 262 -8.46 -8.95 9.52
CA PRO A 262 -9.26 -10.16 9.36
C PRO A 262 -9.51 -10.63 7.92
N GLY A 263 -9.35 -9.76 6.94
CA GLY A 263 -9.52 -10.10 5.52
C GLY A 263 -8.23 -10.47 4.80
N GLN A 264 -7.07 -10.13 5.35
CA GLN A 264 -5.80 -10.29 4.65
C GLN A 264 -4.63 -10.32 5.63
N GLY A 265 -3.78 -11.34 5.53
CA GLY A 265 -2.54 -11.42 6.27
C GLY A 265 -1.46 -10.59 5.61
N SER A 266 -0.65 -9.91 6.43
CA SER A 266 0.57 -9.26 6.01
C SER A 266 1.73 -10.25 6.10
N ALA A 267 2.85 -9.91 5.49
CA ALA A 267 4.07 -10.70 5.58
C ALA A 267 5.12 -10.08 6.53
N PHE A 268 4.75 -9.05 7.24
CA PHE A 268 5.61 -8.44 8.26
C PHE A 268 5.43 -9.09 9.63
#